data_6d91bf738fe8c6704019e39089a37efb
#
_entry.id   6d91bf738fe8c6704019e39089a37efb
#
_cell.length_a   1.000
_cell.length_b   1.000
_cell.length_c   1.000
_cell.angle_alpha   90.00
_cell.angle_beta   90.00
_cell.angle_gamma   90.00
#
_symmetry.space_group_name_H-M   'P 1'
#
loop_
_entity.id
_entity.type
_entity.pdbx_description
1 polymer ?
#
loop_
_entity_poly.entity_id
_entity_poly.type
_entity_poly.pdbx_seq_one_letter_code
_entity_poly.pdbx_strand_id
1 'polypeptide(L)'
;MTTSDLLKIGIACYPSVGGSGILATTLGEELARRGHDIHFFSYERPFRLPENVPRLTFHPVAVNDYSLFKYPDYTLPLSVRMAEVSRRVGLDVIHVHYAVPHATAAILARSMLPPDTQ
;
A
#
# COMPACT_ATOMS: atom_id res chain seq x y z
N MET A 1 -24.36 5.35 -2.69
CA MET A 1 -23.52 4.12 -2.67
C MET A 1 -23.93 3.28 -1.47
N THR A 2 -24.23 2.03 -1.67
CA THR A 2 -24.52 1.11 -0.58
C THR A 2 -23.26 0.59 0.05
N THR A 3 -23.33 0.02 1.28
CA THR A 3 -22.17 -0.54 1.95
C THR A 3 -21.53 -1.69 1.18
N SER A 4 -22.31 -2.42 0.33
CA SER A 4 -21.79 -3.51 -0.50
C SER A 4 -20.87 -3.02 -1.61
N ASP A 5 -20.89 -1.73 -1.95
CA ASP A 5 -20.03 -1.15 -2.97
C ASP A 5 -18.71 -0.63 -2.39
N LEU A 6 -18.56 -0.64 -1.06
CA LEU A 6 -17.35 -0.13 -0.42
C LEU A 6 -16.27 -1.21 -0.36
N LEU A 7 -15.05 -0.79 -0.67
CA LEU A 7 -13.89 -1.67 -0.74
C LEU A 7 -12.84 -1.29 0.28
N LYS A 8 -12.04 -2.28 0.65
CA LYS A 8 -10.80 -2.09 1.41
C LYS A 8 -9.65 -2.17 0.40
N ILE A 9 -8.98 -1.06 0.19
CA ILE A 9 -8.01 -0.88 -0.89
C ILE A 9 -6.63 -0.58 -0.33
N GLY A 10 -5.64 -1.39 -0.70
CA GLY A 10 -4.24 -1.07 -0.44
C GLY A 10 -3.68 -0.28 -1.60
N ILE A 11 -2.90 0.75 -1.31
CA ILE A 11 -2.19 1.54 -2.33
C ILE A 11 -0.71 1.56 -1.99
N ALA A 12 0.12 1.09 -2.92
CA ALA A 12 1.57 1.12 -2.76
C ALA A 12 2.19 2.11 -3.73
N CYS A 13 3.04 2.97 -3.23
CA CYS A 13 3.71 4.00 -4.01
C CYS A 13 5.04 4.40 -3.36
N TYR A 14 5.87 5.13 -4.10
CA TYR A 14 7.05 5.77 -3.52
C TYR A 14 6.62 6.99 -2.71
N PRO A 15 7.36 7.34 -1.64
CA PRO A 15 7.03 8.52 -0.82
C PRO A 15 7.50 9.83 -1.43
N SER A 16 7.94 9.82 -2.68
CA SER A 16 8.56 10.95 -3.34
C SER A 16 7.58 12.09 -3.61
N VAL A 17 8.13 13.28 -3.85
CA VAL A 17 7.36 14.45 -4.28
C VAL A 17 7.04 14.42 -5.77
N GLY A 18 7.45 13.38 -6.49
CA GLY A 18 7.18 13.24 -7.92
C GLY A 18 5.73 12.99 -8.24
N GLY A 19 5.38 13.07 -9.52
CA GLY A 19 4.02 13.00 -10.01
C GLY A 19 3.26 11.75 -9.58
N SER A 20 3.90 10.57 -9.58
CA SER A 20 3.24 9.33 -9.20
C SER A 20 2.85 9.30 -7.72
N GLY A 21 3.69 9.85 -6.84
CA GLY A 21 3.38 9.93 -5.42
C GLY A 21 2.21 10.86 -5.14
N ILE A 22 2.20 12.02 -5.79
CA ILE A 22 1.09 12.98 -5.66
C ILE A 22 -0.20 12.39 -6.20
N LEU A 23 -0.13 11.73 -7.35
CA LEU A 23 -1.30 11.08 -7.95
C LEU A 23 -1.87 10.00 -7.05
N ALA A 24 -1.01 9.15 -6.47
CA ALA A 24 -1.43 8.08 -5.57
C ALA A 24 -2.11 8.64 -4.31
N THR A 25 -1.54 9.68 -3.70
CA THR A 25 -2.11 10.27 -2.49
C THR A 25 -3.43 10.97 -2.77
N THR A 26 -3.54 11.67 -3.90
CA THR A 26 -4.79 12.31 -4.33
C THR A 26 -5.89 11.28 -4.57
N LEU A 27 -5.56 10.19 -5.25
CA LEU A 27 -6.50 9.10 -5.49
C LEU A 27 -6.98 8.47 -4.18
N GLY A 28 -6.04 8.16 -3.28
CA GLY A 28 -6.39 7.54 -2.01
C GLY A 28 -7.25 8.43 -1.13
N GLU A 29 -6.96 9.72 -1.08
CA GLU A 29 -7.76 10.69 -0.34
C GLU A 29 -9.19 10.77 -0.88
N GLU A 30 -9.33 10.82 -2.20
CA GLU A 30 -10.66 10.88 -2.84
C GLU A 30 -11.45 9.60 -2.59
N LEU A 31 -10.81 8.44 -2.69
CA LEU A 31 -11.47 7.17 -2.42
C LEU A 31 -11.91 7.07 -0.96
N ALA A 32 -11.09 7.55 -0.03
CA ALA A 32 -11.44 7.58 1.39
C ALA A 32 -12.66 8.47 1.64
N ARG A 33 -12.74 9.62 0.97
CA ARG A 33 -13.91 10.51 1.05
C ARG A 33 -15.17 9.85 0.54
N ARG A 34 -15.04 8.95 -0.43
CA ARG A 34 -16.18 8.19 -0.97
C ARG A 34 -16.56 6.99 -0.11
N GLY A 35 -15.88 6.79 1.00
CA GLY A 35 -16.23 5.76 1.98
C GLY A 35 -15.39 4.49 1.92
N HIS A 36 -14.46 4.37 0.98
CA HIS A 36 -13.58 3.21 0.90
C HIS A 36 -12.54 3.26 2.02
N ASP A 37 -12.12 2.09 2.47
CA ASP A 37 -11.10 1.97 3.51
C ASP A 37 -9.73 1.84 2.83
N ILE A 38 -8.88 2.85 3.00
CA ILE A 38 -7.63 3.00 2.23
C ILE A 38 -6.43 2.75 3.12
N HIS A 39 -5.53 1.90 2.64
CA HIS A 39 -4.30 1.52 3.33
C HIS A 39 -3.11 1.78 2.43
N PHE A 40 -2.27 2.74 2.82
CA PHE A 40 -1.06 3.10 2.08
C PHE A 40 0.15 2.30 2.56
N PHE A 41 0.97 1.84 1.62
CA PHE A 41 2.24 1.16 1.90
C PHE A 41 3.39 1.93 1.26
N SER A 42 4.37 2.31 2.07
CA SER A 42 5.61 2.92 1.61
C SER A 42 6.65 2.84 2.72
N TYR A 43 7.94 3.02 2.39
CA TYR A 43 8.99 3.01 3.42
C TYR A 43 9.03 4.31 4.23
N GLU A 44 8.45 5.38 3.71
CA GLU A 44 8.24 6.64 4.44
C GLU A 44 6.84 7.14 4.14
N ARG A 45 6.34 8.04 4.99
CA ARG A 45 5.01 8.61 4.74
C ARG A 45 5.03 9.38 3.42
N PRO A 46 4.13 9.05 2.48
CA PRO A 46 4.09 9.74 1.19
C PRO A 46 3.88 11.25 1.34
N PHE A 47 4.52 12.01 0.48
CA PHE A 47 4.37 13.45 0.41
C PHE A 47 2.89 13.80 0.16
N ARG A 48 2.38 14.74 0.93
CA ARG A 48 0.98 15.19 0.88
C ARG A 48 -0.06 14.14 1.32
N LEU A 49 0.35 13.01 1.90
CA LEU A 49 -0.64 12.13 2.49
C LEU A 49 -1.21 12.81 3.74
N PRO A 50 -2.52 13.15 3.76
CA PRO A 50 -3.10 13.86 4.89
C PRO A 50 -3.14 13.00 6.14
N GLU A 51 -3.02 13.65 7.29
CA GLU A 51 -3.24 13.02 8.59
C GLU A 51 -4.70 13.22 9.00
N ASN A 52 -5.18 12.35 9.88
CA ASN A 52 -6.51 12.51 10.47
C ASN A 52 -7.66 12.47 9.45
N VAL A 53 -7.49 11.78 8.34
CA VAL A 53 -8.59 11.53 7.41
C VAL A 53 -9.21 10.18 7.78
N PRO A 54 -10.53 10.12 8.04
CA PRO A 54 -11.18 8.84 8.31
C PRO A 54 -10.97 7.85 7.17
N ARG A 55 -10.75 6.58 7.52
CA ARG A 55 -10.56 5.49 6.57
C ARG A 55 -9.30 5.60 5.71
N LEU A 56 -8.29 6.37 6.18
CA LEU A 56 -7.00 6.49 5.51
C LEU A 56 -5.91 6.14 6.52
N THR A 57 -5.23 5.03 6.30
CA THR A 57 -4.19 4.52 7.20
C THR A 57 -2.88 4.35 6.46
N PHE A 58 -1.79 4.80 7.05
CA PHE A 58 -0.45 4.59 6.51
C PHE A 58 0.23 3.44 7.24
N HIS A 59 0.76 2.49 6.46
CA HIS A 59 1.52 1.35 6.96
C HIS A 59 2.98 1.49 6.53
N PRO A 60 3.88 1.87 7.45
CA PRO A 60 5.29 1.96 7.09
C PRO A 60 5.88 0.58 6.85
N VAL A 61 6.72 0.50 5.84
CA VAL A 61 7.47 -0.70 5.50
C VAL A 61 8.90 -0.53 6.00
N ALA A 62 9.32 -1.40 6.93
CA ALA A 62 10.67 -1.34 7.46
C ALA A 62 11.64 -1.86 6.40
N VAL A 63 12.64 -1.04 6.08
CA VAL A 63 13.71 -1.41 5.16
C VAL A 63 14.97 -1.59 5.98
N ASN A 64 15.55 -2.81 5.91
CA ASN A 64 16.79 -3.09 6.61
C ASN A 64 17.96 -2.42 5.89
N ASP A 65 18.59 -1.49 6.57
CA ASP A 65 19.77 -0.78 6.06
C ASP A 65 21.04 -1.47 6.56
N TYR A 66 21.40 -2.58 5.93
CA TYR A 66 22.67 -3.23 6.21
C TYR A 66 23.77 -2.53 5.42
N SER A 67 24.82 -2.11 6.12
CA SER A 67 25.97 -1.41 5.51
C SER A 67 26.66 -2.22 4.41
N LEU A 68 26.44 -3.52 4.37
CA LEU A 68 27.00 -4.41 3.35
C LEU A 68 26.24 -4.33 2.02
N PHE A 69 25.04 -3.79 2.01
CA PHE A 69 24.23 -3.70 0.80
C PHE A 69 24.17 -2.26 0.31
N LYS A 70 24.57 -2.06 -0.92
CA LYS A 70 24.52 -0.74 -1.56
C LYS A 70 23.08 -0.27 -1.76
N TYR A 71 22.17 -1.20 -2.04
CA TYR A 71 20.76 -0.93 -2.24
C TYR A 71 19.94 -1.83 -1.32
N PRO A 72 19.31 -1.27 -0.25
CA PRO A 72 18.49 -2.08 0.64
C PRO A 72 17.35 -2.75 -0.11
N ASP A 73 17.03 -3.98 0.27
CA ASP A 73 15.89 -4.69 -0.29
C ASP A 73 14.60 -4.06 0.23
N TYR A 74 13.74 -3.67 -0.68
CA TYR A 74 12.43 -3.12 -0.36
C TYR A 74 11.30 -4.06 -0.77
N THR A 75 11.51 -4.87 -1.81
CA THR A 75 10.46 -5.71 -2.40
C THR A 75 9.92 -6.73 -1.40
N LEU A 76 10.79 -7.46 -0.73
CA LEU A 76 10.36 -8.49 0.22
C LEU A 76 9.71 -7.90 1.47
N PRO A 77 10.29 -6.90 2.15
CA PRO A 77 9.60 -6.25 3.28
C PRO A 77 8.23 -5.68 2.89
N LEU A 78 8.11 -5.09 1.71
CA LEU A 78 6.84 -4.57 1.21
C LEU A 78 5.82 -5.69 1.03
N SER A 79 6.21 -6.82 0.41
CA SER A 79 5.32 -7.95 0.20
C SER A 79 4.82 -8.55 1.52
N VAL A 80 5.70 -8.67 2.51
CA VAL A 80 5.35 -9.18 3.83
C VAL A 80 4.35 -8.24 4.51
N ARG A 81 4.59 -6.94 4.45
CA ARG A 81 3.69 -5.95 5.05
C ARG A 81 2.32 -5.96 4.39
N MET A 82 2.27 -6.03 3.06
CA MET A 82 1.01 -6.17 2.32
C MET A 82 0.24 -7.41 2.75
N ALA A 83 0.91 -8.56 2.89
CA ALA A 83 0.27 -9.79 3.31
C ALA A 83 -0.25 -9.70 4.74
N GLU A 84 0.52 -9.12 5.66
CA GLU A 84 0.10 -8.93 7.06
C GLU A 84 -1.17 -8.10 7.15
N VAL A 85 -1.20 -6.96 6.46
CA VAL A 85 -2.36 -6.06 6.48
C VAL A 85 -3.55 -6.73 5.81
N SER A 86 -3.33 -7.44 4.69
CA SER A 86 -4.40 -8.15 4.00
C SER A 86 -5.07 -9.19 4.89
N ARG A 87 -4.29 -9.94 5.68
CA ARG A 87 -4.85 -10.91 6.63
C ARG A 87 -5.65 -10.22 7.72
N ARG A 88 -5.15 -9.11 8.22
CA ARG A 88 -5.74 -8.43 9.38
C ARG A 88 -7.01 -7.68 9.03
N VAL A 89 -7.04 -6.98 7.92
CA VAL A 89 -8.18 -6.13 7.55
C VAL A 89 -9.02 -6.68 6.40
N GLY A 90 -8.50 -7.64 5.64
CA GLY A 90 -9.21 -8.20 4.50
C GLY A 90 -9.24 -7.28 3.29
N LEU A 91 -8.06 -6.92 2.75
CA LEU A 91 -8.00 -6.06 1.57
C LEU A 91 -8.69 -6.73 0.38
N ASP A 92 -9.51 -5.97 -0.33
CA ASP A 92 -10.19 -6.44 -1.54
C ASP A 92 -9.32 -6.26 -2.79
N VAL A 93 -8.54 -5.18 -2.82
CA VAL A 93 -7.71 -4.81 -3.97
C VAL A 93 -6.41 -4.22 -3.45
N ILE A 94 -5.31 -4.49 -4.14
CA ILE A 94 -4.06 -3.75 -3.97
C ILE A 94 -3.75 -3.04 -5.28
N HIS A 95 -3.73 -1.73 -5.24
CA HIS A 95 -3.43 -0.86 -6.37
C HIS A 95 -2.00 -0.34 -6.23
N VAL A 96 -1.19 -0.51 -7.25
CA VAL A 96 0.23 -0.17 -7.18
C VAL A 96 0.62 0.81 -8.27
N HIS A 97 1.59 1.65 -7.94
CA HIS A 97 2.27 2.52 -8.89
C HIS A 97 3.67 1.95 -9.10
N TYR A 98 4.04 1.71 -10.34
CA TYR A 98 5.27 1.03 -10.78
C TYR A 98 5.21 -0.49 -10.71
N ALA A 99 5.63 -1.13 -11.80
CA ALA A 99 5.69 -2.58 -11.89
C ALA A 99 6.73 -3.16 -10.94
N VAL A 100 7.90 -2.53 -10.86
CA VAL A 100 8.99 -2.93 -9.97
C VAL A 100 9.33 -1.76 -9.05
N PRO A 101 9.34 -1.91 -7.74
CA PRO A 101 9.10 -3.15 -6.98
C PRO A 101 7.65 -3.42 -6.61
N HIS A 102 6.73 -2.46 -6.82
CA HIS A 102 5.42 -2.48 -6.18
C HIS A 102 4.50 -3.60 -6.69
N ALA A 103 4.35 -3.76 -8.00
CA ALA A 103 3.51 -4.84 -8.53
C ALA A 103 4.12 -6.21 -8.25
N THR A 104 5.45 -6.33 -8.34
CA THR A 104 6.15 -7.56 -7.98
C THR A 104 5.88 -7.93 -6.53
N ALA A 105 5.98 -6.96 -5.62
CA ALA A 105 5.69 -7.18 -4.20
C ALA A 105 4.25 -7.61 -3.97
N ALA A 106 3.30 -7.03 -4.69
CA ALA A 106 1.89 -7.38 -4.57
C ALA A 106 1.63 -8.83 -5.01
N ILE A 107 2.28 -9.28 -6.08
CA ILE A 107 2.18 -10.67 -6.53
C ILE A 107 2.73 -11.62 -5.46
N LEU A 108 3.88 -11.30 -4.88
CA LEU A 108 4.45 -12.09 -3.81
C LEU A 108 3.54 -12.12 -2.58
N ALA A 109 2.96 -10.96 -2.21
CA ALA A 109 2.04 -10.89 -1.08
C ALA A 109 0.84 -11.80 -1.28
N ARG A 110 0.27 -11.80 -2.48
CA ARG A 110 -0.85 -12.68 -2.82
C ARG A 110 -0.51 -14.14 -2.64
N SER A 111 0.71 -14.54 -3.01
CA SER A 111 1.16 -15.94 -2.85
C SER A 111 1.31 -16.36 -1.38
N MET A 112 1.45 -15.41 -0.47
CA MET A 112 1.56 -15.66 0.98
C MET A 112 0.20 -15.80 1.67
N LEU A 113 -0.89 -15.52 0.96
CA LEU A 113 -2.24 -15.54 1.51
C LEU A 113 -2.90 -16.90 1.24
N PRO A 114 -4.00 -17.23 1.97
CA PRO A 114 -4.72 -18.47 1.74
C PRO A 114 -5.18 -18.61 0.30
N PRO A 115 -5.32 -19.87 -0.23
CA PRO A 115 -5.65 -20.09 -1.64
C PRO A 115 -7.00 -19.51 -2.08
N ASP A 116 -7.93 -19.28 -1.16
CA ASP A 116 -9.25 -18.70 -1.44
C ASP A 116 -9.25 -17.17 -1.44
N THR A 117 -8.09 -16.54 -1.23
CA THR A 117 -7.96 -15.09 -1.28
C THR A 117 -7.97 -14.59 -2.73
N GLN A 118 -8.78 -13.61 -3.01
CA GLN A 118 -8.91 -13.03 -4.36
C GLN A 118 -7.93 -11.87 -4.60
#